data_24fdf52995dca614ee5b51374c154104
#
_entry.id   24fdf52995dca614ee5b51374c154104
#
_cell.length_a   1.000
_cell.length_b   1.000
_cell.length_c   1.000
_cell.angle_alpha   90.00
_cell.angle_beta   90.00
_cell.angle_gamma   90.00
#
_symmetry.space_group_name_H-M   'P 1'
#
loop_
_entity.id
_entity.type
_entity.pdbx_description
1 polymer ?
#
loop_
_entity_poly.entity_id
_entity_poly.type
_entity_poly.pdbx_seq_one_letter_code
_entity_poly.pdbx_strand_id
1 'polypeptide(L)'
;MGIVPSGWMPNCSMKRIILHWTAGSYKASSIDLAHYHILIEDDGNLVRGSHSIDDNVSTADNVYAAHTFMLNTGSIGVSVCCMAAAAESPFNAGSSPMLQIQWDTMAQVVAELCQFYDISVTPQTVLGHGEVKSKLGINQGGKWDPMVQPWNLSLSKQEVGDQFRSLVASKIAGGSSLVETPASITAVVQGRSFREAQIFNEKSVIKLRPLREEFEWMVLHANKQGVELAHPTGINASSGNPVFVQCVLIDRANKIITVPADAKEAEIVNLMDKFGFVVATSLAEKLSLPISWNGTLRTVTIG
;
A
#
# COMPACT_ATOMS: atom_id res chain seq x y z
N MET A 1 8.95 -1.67 15.83
CA MET A 1 10.02 -0.72 15.48
C MET A 1 9.47 0.16 14.38
N GLY A 2 9.59 1.48 14.47
CA GLY A 2 9.06 2.40 13.47
C GLY A 2 9.73 2.21 12.10
N ILE A 3 9.07 2.66 11.03
CA ILE A 3 9.61 2.61 9.66
C ILE A 3 10.46 3.85 9.33
N VAL A 4 10.23 4.98 10.04
CA VAL A 4 11.05 6.18 9.88
C VAL A 4 12.34 6.02 10.68
N PRO A 5 13.53 6.09 10.03
CA PRO A 5 14.79 6.01 10.76
C PRO A 5 14.89 7.12 11.82
N SER A 6 15.25 6.78 13.05
CA SER A 6 15.31 7.75 14.16
C SER A 6 16.22 8.95 13.89
N GLY A 7 17.30 8.76 13.13
CA GLY A 7 18.19 9.84 12.72
C GLY A 7 17.60 10.83 11.70
N TRP A 8 16.37 10.58 11.20
CA TRP A 8 15.65 11.53 10.34
C TRP A 8 14.70 12.44 11.12
N MET A 9 14.50 12.15 12.40
CA MET A 9 13.60 12.86 13.30
C MET A 9 14.43 13.59 14.40
N PRO A 10 15.01 14.76 14.09
CA PRO A 10 15.72 15.54 15.08
C PRO A 10 14.79 16.05 16.18
N ASN A 11 15.31 16.25 17.38
CA ASN A 11 14.53 16.78 18.50
C ASN A 11 14.30 18.30 18.30
N CYS A 12 13.13 18.64 17.80
CA CYS A 12 12.70 20.03 17.56
C CYS A 12 11.18 20.13 17.70
N SER A 13 10.64 21.35 17.65
CA SER A 13 9.19 21.58 17.75
C SER A 13 8.58 21.80 16.37
N MET A 14 7.71 20.88 15.96
CA MET A 14 6.95 21.00 14.72
C MET A 14 5.46 21.17 15.02
N LYS A 15 4.73 21.78 14.07
CA LYS A 15 3.31 22.17 14.28
C LYS A 15 2.35 21.34 13.44
N ARG A 16 2.81 20.85 12.27
CA ARG A 16 1.93 20.18 11.32
C ARG A 16 2.71 19.34 10.31
N ILE A 17 1.98 18.48 9.61
CA ILE A 17 2.46 17.67 8.51
C ILE A 17 1.60 17.98 7.28
N ILE A 18 2.24 18.33 6.17
CA ILE A 18 1.58 18.56 4.89
C ILE A 18 1.91 17.39 3.96
N LEU A 19 0.86 16.82 3.38
CA LEU A 19 0.95 15.68 2.48
C LEU A 19 1.01 16.15 1.04
N HIS A 20 1.83 15.46 0.24
CA HIS A 20 2.07 15.78 -1.15
C HIS A 20 2.14 14.54 -2.04
N TRP A 21 2.07 14.74 -3.33
CA TRP A 21 2.72 13.91 -4.32
C TRP A 21 3.72 14.74 -5.13
N THR A 22 4.72 14.07 -5.75
CA THR A 22 5.76 14.79 -6.48
C THR A 22 5.28 15.32 -7.84
N ALA A 23 4.18 14.82 -8.39
CA ALA A 23 3.75 14.95 -9.78
C ALA A 23 4.82 14.45 -10.77
N GLY A 24 5.70 13.57 -10.31
CA GLY A 24 6.82 12.96 -11.01
C GLY A 24 6.65 11.46 -11.22
N SER A 25 7.75 10.80 -11.53
CA SER A 25 7.83 9.34 -11.64
C SER A 25 7.76 8.68 -10.26
N TYR A 26 7.84 7.34 -10.24
CA TYR A 26 7.86 6.56 -9.00
C TYR A 26 9.15 6.66 -8.18
N LYS A 27 10.16 7.36 -8.69
CA LYS A 27 11.44 7.54 -8.00
C LYS A 27 11.67 9.01 -7.67
N ALA A 28 12.26 9.27 -6.50
CA ALA A 28 12.59 10.60 -6.05
C ALA A 28 13.65 11.25 -6.97
N SER A 29 13.33 12.42 -7.50
CA SER A 29 14.29 13.24 -8.25
C SER A 29 15.08 14.18 -7.33
N SER A 30 16.15 14.79 -7.84
CA SER A 30 16.91 15.80 -7.09
C SER A 30 16.06 17.02 -6.71
N ILE A 31 15.06 17.35 -7.54
CA ILE A 31 14.10 18.43 -7.24
C ILE A 31 13.21 18.03 -6.05
N ASP A 32 12.69 16.79 -6.05
CA ASP A 32 11.85 16.30 -4.97
C ASP A 32 12.62 16.25 -3.65
N LEU A 33 13.87 15.79 -3.67
CA LEU A 33 14.76 15.77 -2.51
C LEU A 33 15.00 17.16 -1.90
N ALA A 34 15.03 18.21 -2.71
CA ALA A 34 15.19 19.58 -2.23
C ALA A 34 13.90 20.18 -1.64
N HIS A 35 12.73 19.61 -1.94
CA HIS A 35 11.44 20.16 -1.54
C HIS A 35 10.76 19.45 -0.39
N TYR A 36 11.03 18.17 -0.15
CA TYR A 36 10.32 17.37 0.86
C TYR A 36 11.29 16.77 1.87
N HIS A 37 10.83 16.52 3.10
CA HIS A 37 11.66 15.91 4.14
C HIS A 37 11.72 14.39 4.02
N ILE A 38 10.57 13.78 3.70
CA ILE A 38 10.44 12.32 3.51
C ILE A 38 9.66 12.08 2.23
N LEU A 39 10.23 11.23 1.38
CA LEU A 39 9.60 10.78 0.14
C LEU A 39 9.34 9.27 0.23
N ILE A 40 8.31 8.82 -0.50
CA ILE A 40 7.89 7.43 -0.50
C ILE A 40 7.82 6.97 -1.95
N GLU A 41 8.65 6.01 -2.33
CA GLU A 41 8.71 5.44 -3.67
C GLU A 41 7.59 4.40 -3.90
N ASP A 42 7.49 3.87 -5.11
CA ASP A 42 6.41 2.96 -5.53
C ASP A 42 6.34 1.64 -4.77
N ASP A 43 7.45 1.19 -4.23
CA ASP A 43 7.57 -0.03 -3.41
C ASP A 43 7.38 0.23 -1.90
N GLY A 44 7.11 1.48 -1.52
CA GLY A 44 7.00 1.91 -0.13
C GLY A 44 8.34 2.25 0.53
N ASN A 45 9.46 2.21 -0.19
CA ASN A 45 10.75 2.63 0.34
C ASN A 45 10.75 4.11 0.68
N LEU A 46 11.35 4.44 1.84
CA LEU A 46 11.52 5.81 2.29
C LEU A 46 12.83 6.39 1.76
N VAL A 47 12.75 7.60 1.24
CA VAL A 47 13.92 8.38 0.82
C VAL A 47 13.96 9.68 1.62
N ARG A 48 15.11 9.98 2.21
CA ARG A 48 15.32 11.23 2.96
C ARG A 48 15.52 12.39 2.01
N GLY A 49 14.82 13.50 2.25
CA GLY A 49 15.09 14.77 1.57
C GLY A 49 16.45 15.37 1.95
N SER A 50 16.85 16.39 1.19
CA SER A 50 18.12 17.10 1.40
C SER A 50 18.12 17.96 2.66
N HIS A 51 16.94 18.45 3.04
CA HIS A 51 16.74 19.27 4.25
C HIS A 51 16.31 18.39 5.42
N SER A 52 16.82 18.72 6.60
CA SER A 52 16.39 18.11 7.85
C SER A 52 15.05 18.71 8.30
N ILE A 53 14.28 17.97 9.10
CA ILE A 53 12.98 18.46 9.60
C ILE A 53 13.15 19.74 10.44
N ASP A 54 14.24 19.85 11.18
CA ASP A 54 14.52 21.03 12.00
C ASP A 54 14.86 22.31 11.19
N ASP A 55 15.28 22.17 9.93
CA ASP A 55 15.46 23.32 9.03
C ASP A 55 14.13 24.10 8.85
N ASN A 56 13.00 23.39 8.93
CA ASN A 56 11.66 24.02 8.84
C ASN A 56 11.11 24.56 10.18
N VAL A 57 11.83 24.50 11.28
CA VAL A 57 11.43 25.19 12.52
C VAL A 57 11.34 26.71 12.27
N SER A 58 12.29 27.25 11.50
CA SER A 58 12.29 28.63 11.03
C SER A 58 12.79 28.69 9.59
N THR A 59 12.11 29.44 8.75
CA THR A 59 12.52 29.65 7.35
C THR A 59 13.26 30.98 7.12
N ALA A 60 13.71 31.63 8.20
CA ALA A 60 14.31 32.98 8.13
C ALA A 60 15.71 33.01 7.49
N ASP A 61 16.44 31.89 7.53
CA ASP A 61 17.77 31.73 6.95
C ASP A 61 17.76 31.26 5.48
N ASN A 62 16.56 30.99 4.93
CA ASN A 62 16.33 30.43 3.59
C ASN A 62 16.92 29.02 3.37
N VAL A 63 17.22 28.27 4.44
CA VAL A 63 17.66 26.88 4.38
C VAL A 63 16.53 26.00 4.91
N TYR A 64 15.65 25.53 4.03
CA TYR A 64 14.47 24.73 4.42
C TYR A 64 13.87 23.97 3.23
N ALA A 65 13.13 22.91 3.51
CA ALA A 65 12.33 22.21 2.51
C ALA A 65 11.13 23.08 2.10
N ALA A 66 11.13 23.58 0.86
CA ALA A 66 10.12 24.53 0.36
C ALA A 66 8.94 23.81 -0.33
N HIS A 67 8.07 23.18 0.45
CA HIS A 67 6.98 22.33 -0.08
C HIS A 67 5.60 23.02 -0.11
N THR A 68 5.37 24.07 0.71
CA THR A 68 4.04 24.69 0.81
C THR A 68 4.17 26.21 0.94
N PHE A 69 3.61 26.93 -0.02
CA PHE A 69 3.66 28.40 -0.02
C PHE A 69 3.10 29.00 1.26
N MET A 70 3.84 29.91 1.89
CA MET A 70 3.51 30.59 3.16
C MET A 70 3.21 29.66 4.35
N LEU A 71 3.58 28.38 4.28
CA LEU A 71 3.27 27.42 5.33
C LEU A 71 4.43 26.47 5.65
N ASN A 72 5.65 26.77 5.21
CA ASN A 72 6.81 25.91 5.46
C ASN A 72 7.26 25.94 6.94
N THR A 73 7.23 27.12 7.59
CA THR A 73 7.63 27.25 9.00
C THR A 73 6.80 26.35 9.93
N GLY A 74 7.47 25.48 10.66
CA GLY A 74 6.87 24.51 11.57
C GLY A 74 6.11 23.37 10.85
N SER A 75 6.35 23.16 9.55
CA SER A 75 5.67 22.15 8.75
C SER A 75 6.64 21.09 8.24
N ILE A 76 6.24 19.84 8.35
CA ILE A 76 6.95 18.69 7.77
C ILE A 76 6.27 18.35 6.43
N GLY A 77 7.01 18.32 5.34
CA GLY A 77 6.54 17.87 4.03
C GLY A 77 6.81 16.37 3.84
N VAL A 78 5.74 15.59 3.66
CA VAL A 78 5.81 14.17 3.31
C VAL A 78 5.19 13.98 1.92
N SER A 79 5.91 13.37 1.00
CA SER A 79 5.47 13.23 -0.39
C SER A 79 5.56 11.79 -0.89
N VAL A 80 4.58 11.36 -1.68
CA VAL A 80 4.66 10.11 -2.45
C VAL A 80 5.18 10.42 -3.86
N CYS A 81 6.12 9.60 -4.36
CA CYS A 81 6.68 9.72 -5.70
C CYS A 81 5.71 9.13 -6.73
N CYS A 82 4.88 9.97 -7.34
CA CYS A 82 3.85 9.52 -8.27
C CYS A 82 3.18 10.69 -9.03
N MET A 83 2.15 10.36 -9.82
CA MET A 83 1.25 11.27 -10.51
C MET A 83 1.92 12.10 -11.63
N ALA A 84 2.94 11.53 -12.30
CA ALA A 84 3.57 12.16 -13.47
C ALA A 84 2.55 12.45 -14.57
N ALA A 85 2.49 13.72 -15.01
CA ALA A 85 1.53 14.20 -16.02
C ALA A 85 0.05 13.96 -15.67
N ALA A 86 -0.29 13.89 -14.38
CA ALA A 86 -1.68 13.75 -13.94
C ALA A 86 -2.47 15.04 -14.21
N ALA A 87 -3.76 14.87 -14.51
CA ALA A 87 -4.73 15.95 -14.69
C ALA A 87 -5.90 15.78 -13.73
N GLU A 88 -6.39 16.89 -13.16
CA GLU A 88 -7.51 16.87 -12.22
C GLU A 88 -8.85 16.74 -12.94
N SER A 89 -9.05 17.48 -14.05
CA SER A 89 -10.32 17.51 -14.76
C SER A 89 -10.12 17.63 -16.29
N PRO A 90 -10.60 16.64 -17.10
CA PRO A 90 -11.08 15.35 -16.61
C PRO A 90 -9.96 14.59 -15.89
N PHE A 91 -10.33 13.77 -14.88
CA PHE A 91 -9.30 13.06 -14.10
C PHE A 91 -8.50 12.09 -14.95
N ASN A 92 -7.19 12.22 -14.87
CA ASN A 92 -6.22 11.28 -15.41
C ASN A 92 -5.07 11.14 -14.40
N ALA A 93 -4.78 9.93 -13.98
CA ALA A 93 -3.72 9.66 -13.00
C ALA A 93 -2.30 9.75 -13.61
N GLY A 94 -2.18 10.01 -14.91
CA GLY A 94 -0.90 10.11 -15.60
C GLY A 94 -0.19 8.76 -15.79
N SER A 95 1.11 8.81 -16.01
CA SER A 95 1.94 7.62 -16.30
C SER A 95 2.39 6.88 -15.04
N SER A 96 2.31 7.50 -13.87
CA SER A 96 2.72 6.93 -12.58
C SER A 96 1.64 7.15 -11.53
N PRO A 97 0.47 6.48 -11.63
CA PRO A 97 -0.62 6.64 -10.69
C PRO A 97 -0.19 6.39 -9.24
N MET A 98 -0.71 7.15 -8.29
CA MET A 98 -0.49 6.87 -6.86
C MET A 98 -0.92 5.45 -6.52
N LEU A 99 -0.07 4.71 -5.82
CA LEU A 99 -0.30 3.33 -5.40
C LEU A 99 -0.81 3.28 -3.97
N GLN A 100 -1.61 2.25 -3.68
CA GLN A 100 -2.14 2.07 -2.33
C GLN A 100 -1.04 1.85 -1.29
N ILE A 101 0.03 1.11 -1.64
CA ILE A 101 1.19 0.92 -0.75
C ILE A 101 1.84 2.25 -0.39
N GLN A 102 1.93 3.21 -1.32
CA GLN A 102 2.46 4.54 -1.04
C GLN A 102 1.56 5.29 -0.05
N TRP A 103 0.24 5.21 -0.22
CA TRP A 103 -0.74 5.81 0.67
C TRP A 103 -0.68 5.24 2.08
N ASP A 104 -0.63 3.91 2.20
CA ASP A 104 -0.57 3.21 3.47
C ASP A 104 0.76 3.47 4.20
N THR A 105 1.88 3.51 3.45
CA THR A 105 3.19 3.86 3.98
C THR A 105 3.24 5.33 4.41
N MET A 106 2.64 6.25 3.64
CA MET A 106 2.55 7.67 4.02
C MET A 106 1.78 7.83 5.33
N ALA A 107 0.68 7.09 5.50
CA ALA A 107 -0.07 7.14 6.75
C ALA A 107 0.72 6.57 7.94
N GLN A 108 1.57 5.57 7.73
CA GLN A 108 2.47 5.05 8.77
C GLN A 108 3.55 6.08 9.14
N VAL A 109 4.20 6.67 8.14
CA VAL A 109 5.19 7.75 8.35
C VAL A 109 4.57 8.90 9.13
N VAL A 110 3.39 9.36 8.72
CA VAL A 110 2.69 10.47 9.39
C VAL A 110 2.30 10.11 10.83
N ALA A 111 1.87 8.88 11.09
CA ALA A 111 1.56 8.43 12.44
C ALA A 111 2.79 8.49 13.36
N GLU A 112 3.95 8.03 12.88
CA GLU A 112 5.22 8.09 13.64
C GLU A 112 5.68 9.52 13.88
N LEU A 113 5.57 10.40 12.87
CA LEU A 113 5.88 11.82 13.03
C LEU A 113 4.94 12.51 14.01
N CYS A 114 3.63 12.20 13.97
CA CYS A 114 2.65 12.73 14.93
C CYS A 114 2.99 12.34 16.37
N GLN A 115 3.35 11.07 16.58
CA GLN A 115 3.76 10.57 17.91
C GLN A 115 5.07 11.20 18.39
N PHE A 116 6.06 11.32 17.49
CA PHE A 116 7.37 11.85 17.86
C PHE A 116 7.34 13.36 18.18
N TYR A 117 6.59 14.14 17.40
CA TYR A 117 6.52 15.60 17.54
C TYR A 117 5.31 16.09 18.33
N ASP A 118 4.53 15.21 18.93
CA ASP A 118 3.28 15.52 19.65
C ASP A 118 2.29 16.35 18.81
N ILE A 119 2.13 15.95 17.54
CA ILE A 119 1.19 16.61 16.62
C ILE A 119 -0.15 15.86 16.65
N SER A 120 -1.20 16.53 17.15
CA SER A 120 -2.56 16.00 17.12
C SER A 120 -3.06 15.83 15.68
N VAL A 121 -3.77 14.73 15.40
CA VAL A 121 -4.33 14.45 14.06
C VAL A 121 -5.64 15.20 13.86
N THR A 122 -5.56 16.38 13.26
CA THR A 122 -6.71 17.23 12.94
C THR A 122 -6.61 17.76 11.49
N PRO A 123 -7.71 18.29 10.92
CA PRO A 123 -7.66 18.91 9.60
C PRO A 123 -6.73 20.14 9.46
N GLN A 124 -6.25 20.70 10.59
CA GLN A 124 -5.33 21.85 10.61
C GLN A 124 -3.87 21.44 10.81
N THR A 125 -3.63 20.20 11.22
CA THR A 125 -2.29 19.73 11.59
C THR A 125 -1.80 18.58 10.72
N VAL A 126 -2.70 17.75 10.17
CA VAL A 126 -2.41 16.69 9.20
C VAL A 126 -3.33 16.87 8.01
N LEU A 127 -2.82 17.46 6.94
CA LEU A 127 -3.66 17.86 5.80
C LEU A 127 -2.91 17.73 4.47
N GLY A 128 -3.65 17.44 3.41
CA GLY A 128 -3.12 17.49 2.07
C GLY A 128 -2.86 18.93 1.61
N HIS A 129 -1.90 19.10 0.69
CA HIS A 129 -1.63 20.42 0.09
C HIS A 129 -2.91 21.03 -0.52
N GLY A 130 -3.73 20.20 -1.17
CA GLY A 130 -5.02 20.62 -1.72
C GLY A 130 -6.06 21.03 -0.68
N GLU A 131 -5.89 20.73 0.62
CA GLU A 131 -6.77 21.15 1.69
C GLU A 131 -6.35 22.51 2.33
N VAL A 132 -5.11 22.95 2.12
CA VAL A 132 -4.55 24.13 2.82
C VAL A 132 -5.43 25.36 2.68
N LYS A 133 -5.95 25.63 1.47
CA LYS A 133 -6.86 26.78 1.25
C LYS A 133 -8.16 26.65 2.04
N SER A 134 -8.78 25.48 2.04
CA SER A 134 -10.08 25.26 2.70
C SER A 134 -9.98 25.17 4.22
N LYS A 135 -8.86 24.65 4.75
CA LYS A 135 -8.68 24.42 6.19
C LYS A 135 -7.95 25.55 6.91
N LEU A 136 -7.07 26.28 6.21
CA LEU A 136 -6.22 27.32 6.81
C LEU A 136 -6.35 28.69 6.13
N GLY A 137 -7.15 28.82 5.07
CA GLY A 137 -7.37 30.10 4.37
C GLY A 137 -6.20 30.57 3.48
N ILE A 138 -5.12 29.81 3.35
CA ILE A 138 -3.92 30.18 2.58
C ILE A 138 -4.06 29.66 1.14
N ASN A 139 -4.09 30.58 0.17
CA ASN A 139 -4.24 30.20 -1.24
C ASN A 139 -2.99 29.48 -1.78
N GLN A 140 -3.17 28.29 -2.37
CA GLN A 140 -2.11 27.45 -2.90
C GLN A 140 -2.12 27.33 -4.44
N GLY A 141 -2.72 28.29 -5.15
CA GLY A 141 -2.69 28.33 -6.60
C GLY A 141 -3.31 27.11 -7.29
N GLY A 142 -4.39 26.57 -6.74
CA GLY A 142 -5.10 25.42 -7.34
C GLY A 142 -4.45 24.06 -7.09
N LYS A 143 -3.57 23.94 -6.10
CA LYS A 143 -3.02 22.64 -5.67
C LYS A 143 -4.14 21.67 -5.26
N TRP A 144 -3.98 20.40 -5.62
CA TRP A 144 -4.96 19.33 -5.38
C TRP A 144 -4.33 18.04 -4.84
N ASP A 145 -3.03 18.06 -4.61
CA ASP A 145 -2.25 16.94 -4.06
C ASP A 145 -2.44 16.79 -2.53
N PRO A 146 -2.48 15.57 -2.02
CA PRO A 146 -2.80 14.31 -2.65
C PRO A 146 -4.30 13.95 -2.46
N MET A 147 -5.21 14.83 -2.87
CA MET A 147 -6.64 14.80 -2.55
C MET A 147 -7.49 13.96 -3.50
N VAL A 148 -6.92 12.95 -4.13
CA VAL A 148 -7.62 11.94 -4.92
C VAL A 148 -6.98 10.57 -4.71
N GLN A 149 -7.81 9.54 -4.66
CA GLN A 149 -7.37 8.14 -4.67
C GLN A 149 -7.66 7.55 -6.05
N PRO A 150 -6.65 7.25 -6.90
CA PRO A 150 -6.87 6.70 -8.25
C PRO A 150 -7.67 5.40 -8.28
N TRP A 151 -7.72 4.67 -7.18
CA TRP A 151 -8.49 3.43 -7.01
C TRP A 151 -9.91 3.66 -6.47
N ASN A 152 -10.28 4.90 -6.07
CA ASN A 152 -11.62 5.23 -5.61
C ASN A 152 -11.96 6.69 -5.92
N LEU A 153 -12.46 6.92 -7.12
CA LEU A 153 -12.79 8.26 -7.64
C LEU A 153 -14.15 8.78 -7.17
N SER A 154 -14.90 8.01 -6.38
CA SER A 154 -16.21 8.47 -5.86
C SER A 154 -16.07 9.43 -4.67
N LEU A 155 -14.89 9.50 -4.07
CA LEU A 155 -14.63 10.34 -2.90
C LEU A 155 -14.41 11.81 -3.29
N SER A 156 -15.03 12.70 -2.55
CA SER A 156 -14.69 14.12 -2.57
C SER A 156 -13.30 14.36 -1.95
N LYS A 157 -12.67 15.48 -2.25
CA LYS A 157 -11.37 15.87 -1.64
C LYS A 157 -11.43 15.87 -0.11
N GLN A 158 -12.54 16.31 0.46
CA GLN A 158 -12.73 16.31 1.92
C GLN A 158 -12.73 14.88 2.46
N GLU A 159 -13.47 13.96 1.85
CA GLU A 159 -13.54 12.57 2.28
C GLU A 159 -12.18 11.87 2.17
N VAL A 160 -11.39 12.17 1.13
CA VAL A 160 -10.02 11.67 1.01
C VAL A 160 -9.17 12.10 2.19
N GLY A 161 -9.21 13.40 2.55
CA GLY A 161 -8.47 13.92 3.70
C GLY A 161 -8.94 13.33 5.03
N ASP A 162 -10.26 13.20 5.22
CA ASP A 162 -10.84 12.64 6.45
C ASP A 162 -10.52 11.15 6.60
N GLN A 163 -10.57 10.38 5.50
CA GLN A 163 -10.14 8.99 5.50
C GLN A 163 -8.64 8.83 5.80
N PHE A 164 -7.79 9.71 5.25
CA PHE A 164 -6.37 9.66 5.56
C PHE A 164 -6.11 9.91 7.05
N ARG A 165 -6.71 10.93 7.63
CA ARG A 165 -6.61 11.22 9.08
C ARG A 165 -7.12 10.07 9.94
N SER A 166 -8.22 9.45 9.54
CA SER A 166 -8.75 8.24 10.22
C SER A 166 -7.76 7.08 10.15
N LEU A 167 -7.12 6.88 9.00
CA LEU A 167 -6.08 5.87 8.82
C LEU A 167 -4.85 6.16 9.70
N VAL A 168 -4.38 7.42 9.75
CA VAL A 168 -3.29 7.85 10.64
C VAL A 168 -3.66 7.61 12.11
N ALA A 169 -4.86 8.02 12.53
CA ALA A 169 -5.34 7.82 13.90
C ALA A 169 -5.41 6.32 14.26
N SER A 170 -5.84 5.47 13.34
CA SER A 170 -5.85 4.02 13.56
C SER A 170 -4.43 3.45 13.74
N LYS A 171 -3.46 3.95 12.99
CA LYS A 171 -2.05 3.57 13.13
C LYS A 171 -1.45 4.05 14.45
N ILE A 172 -1.82 5.24 14.94
CA ILE A 172 -1.41 5.74 16.25
C ILE A 172 -2.03 4.89 17.37
N ALA A 173 -3.32 4.60 17.28
CA ALA A 173 -4.03 3.76 18.25
C ALA A 173 -3.48 2.32 18.26
N GLY A 174 -3.16 1.79 17.08
CA GLY A 174 -2.49 0.50 16.90
C GLY A 174 -1.01 0.54 17.29
N GLY A 175 -0.37 1.72 17.37
CA GLY A 175 1.02 1.90 17.83
C GLY A 175 1.22 1.60 19.32
N SER A 176 0.11 1.55 20.10
CA SER A 176 0.10 0.90 21.44
C SER A 176 -0.14 -0.61 21.35
N SER A 177 -0.41 -1.13 20.17
CA SER A 177 -0.48 -2.54 19.81
C SER A 177 0.13 -2.62 18.42
N LEU A 178 1.33 -3.21 18.30
CA LEU A 178 1.98 -3.70 17.08
C LEU A 178 1.22 -3.27 15.81
N VAL A 179 1.83 -2.37 14.97
CA VAL A 179 1.49 -2.40 13.55
C VAL A 179 1.59 -3.88 13.17
N GLU A 180 0.48 -4.51 12.95
CA GLU A 180 0.48 -5.70 12.16
C GLU A 180 0.97 -5.25 10.76
N THR A 181 2.26 -5.30 10.51
CA THR A 181 2.74 -5.87 9.26
C THR A 181 1.76 -6.98 8.97
N PRO A 182 1.00 -6.94 7.82
CA PRO A 182 -0.06 -7.93 7.61
C PRO A 182 0.50 -9.22 8.13
N ALA A 183 -0.13 -9.72 9.20
CA ALA A 183 0.61 -10.48 10.20
C ALA A 183 1.23 -11.65 9.47
N SER A 184 2.54 -11.57 9.25
CA SER A 184 3.24 -12.60 8.50
C SER A 184 2.94 -13.90 9.21
N ILE A 185 2.28 -14.79 8.52
CA ILE A 185 1.93 -16.10 8.97
C ILE A 185 2.75 -17.10 8.17
N THR A 186 2.92 -18.27 8.68
CA THR A 186 3.42 -19.38 7.90
C THR A 186 2.25 -20.09 7.27
N ALA A 187 2.26 -20.32 5.97
CA ALA A 187 1.36 -21.24 5.32
C ALA A 187 2.08 -22.57 5.12
N VAL A 188 1.41 -23.65 5.49
CA VAL A 188 1.87 -25.02 5.19
C VAL A 188 0.87 -25.59 4.20
N VAL A 189 1.33 -25.92 3.01
CA VAL A 189 0.51 -26.52 1.95
C VAL A 189 1.12 -27.87 1.60
N GLN A 190 0.37 -28.95 1.78
CA GLN A 190 0.84 -30.33 1.56
C GLN A 190 2.21 -30.61 2.20
N GLY A 191 2.38 -30.19 3.46
CA GLY A 191 3.60 -30.37 4.23
C GLY A 191 4.77 -29.44 3.91
N ARG A 192 4.63 -28.53 2.93
CA ARG A 192 5.68 -27.54 2.56
C ARG A 192 5.36 -26.17 3.13
N SER A 193 6.35 -25.51 3.68
CA SER A 193 6.19 -24.23 4.39
C SER A 193 6.46 -23.02 3.50
N PHE A 194 5.55 -22.07 3.50
CA PHE A 194 5.63 -20.80 2.78
C PHE A 194 5.58 -19.64 3.77
N ARG A 195 6.61 -18.81 3.79
CA ARG A 195 6.68 -17.61 4.66
C ARG A 195 6.01 -16.37 4.06
N GLU A 196 5.73 -16.40 2.77
CA GLU A 196 5.07 -15.33 2.05
C GLU A 196 3.55 -15.48 2.13
N ALA A 197 3.04 -15.53 3.35
CA ALA A 197 1.64 -15.56 3.70
C ALA A 197 1.35 -14.50 4.77
N GLN A 198 0.11 -14.01 4.80
CA GLN A 198 -0.31 -12.95 5.73
C GLN A 198 -1.80 -13.03 6.03
N ILE A 199 -2.25 -12.38 7.09
CA ILE A 199 -3.68 -12.17 7.34
C ILE A 199 -4.08 -10.85 6.71
N PHE A 200 -5.14 -10.87 5.90
CA PHE A 200 -5.74 -9.71 5.29
C PHE A 200 -7.26 -9.80 5.42
N ASN A 201 -7.89 -8.76 6.00
CA ASN A 201 -9.33 -8.74 6.29
C ASN A 201 -9.81 -10.04 6.96
N GLU A 202 -9.13 -10.46 8.03
CA GLU A 202 -9.41 -11.69 8.79
C GLU A 202 -9.22 -12.99 8.01
N LYS A 203 -8.68 -12.95 6.80
CA LYS A 203 -8.43 -14.12 5.96
C LYS A 203 -6.94 -14.38 5.80
N SER A 204 -6.55 -15.63 5.88
CA SER A 204 -5.19 -16.05 5.55
C SER A 204 -5.00 -16.05 4.05
N VAL A 205 -3.97 -15.36 3.57
CA VAL A 205 -3.64 -15.23 2.16
C VAL A 205 -2.20 -15.66 1.91
N ILE A 206 -1.95 -16.34 0.82
CA ILE A 206 -0.67 -16.96 0.48
C ILE A 206 -0.21 -16.42 -0.87
N LYS A 207 1.07 -16.04 -0.98
CA LYS A 207 1.61 -15.56 -2.25
C LYS A 207 1.62 -16.69 -3.29
N LEU A 208 1.05 -16.41 -4.45
CA LEU A 208 0.77 -17.42 -5.47
C LEU A 208 2.06 -17.88 -6.18
N ARG A 209 3.03 -16.99 -6.39
CA ARG A 209 4.24 -17.30 -7.14
C ARG A 209 5.09 -18.40 -6.49
N PRO A 210 5.42 -18.34 -5.18
CA PRO A 210 6.12 -19.44 -4.51
C PRO A 210 5.36 -20.77 -4.56
N LEU A 211 4.01 -20.72 -4.38
CA LEU A 211 3.18 -21.93 -4.52
C LEU A 211 3.31 -22.55 -5.92
N ARG A 212 3.20 -21.69 -6.94
CA ARG A 212 3.30 -22.13 -8.33
C ARG A 212 4.65 -22.77 -8.63
N GLU A 213 5.73 -22.15 -8.19
CA GLU A 213 7.10 -22.64 -8.42
C GLU A 213 7.35 -23.96 -7.68
N GLU A 214 6.90 -24.09 -6.45
CA GLU A 214 7.11 -25.28 -5.63
C GLU A 214 6.29 -26.50 -6.09
N PHE A 215 5.07 -26.28 -6.59
CA PHE A 215 4.19 -27.36 -7.07
C PHE A 215 4.18 -27.49 -8.59
N GLU A 216 5.10 -26.81 -9.29
CA GLU A 216 5.22 -26.86 -10.75
C GLU A 216 3.93 -26.55 -11.51
N TRP A 217 3.08 -25.66 -10.96
CA TRP A 217 1.84 -25.27 -11.60
C TRP A 217 2.08 -24.49 -12.89
N MET A 218 1.43 -24.90 -13.94
CA MET A 218 1.52 -24.23 -15.23
C MET A 218 0.73 -22.93 -15.27
N VAL A 219 1.30 -21.91 -15.88
CA VAL A 219 0.57 -20.71 -16.28
C VAL A 219 -0.07 -20.99 -17.64
N LEU A 220 -1.39 -21.18 -17.68
CA LEU A 220 -2.14 -21.39 -18.92
C LEU A 220 -2.35 -20.08 -19.65
N HIS A 221 -2.61 -19.01 -18.91
CA HIS A 221 -2.88 -17.71 -19.45
C HIS A 221 -2.36 -16.62 -18.50
N ALA A 222 -1.61 -15.67 -19.03
CA ALA A 222 -1.18 -14.48 -18.28
C ALA A 222 -1.09 -13.30 -19.22
N ASN A 223 -1.93 -12.29 -18.99
CA ASN A 223 -1.92 -11.03 -19.74
C ASN A 223 -2.41 -9.87 -18.87
N LYS A 224 -2.73 -8.72 -19.50
CA LYS A 224 -3.24 -7.55 -18.77
C LYS A 224 -4.61 -7.78 -18.12
N GLN A 225 -5.38 -8.74 -18.60
CA GLN A 225 -6.71 -9.08 -18.11
C GLN A 225 -6.66 -10.02 -16.90
N GLY A 226 -5.70 -10.97 -16.87
CA GLY A 226 -5.64 -11.90 -15.75
C GLY A 226 -4.56 -12.98 -15.85
N VAL A 227 -4.63 -13.90 -14.90
CA VAL A 227 -3.77 -15.07 -14.83
C VAL A 227 -4.63 -16.31 -14.60
N GLU A 228 -4.41 -17.33 -15.40
CA GLU A 228 -5.03 -18.64 -15.27
C GLU A 228 -3.95 -19.68 -15.02
N LEU A 229 -4.13 -20.49 -14.00
CA LEU A 229 -3.19 -21.53 -13.58
C LEU A 229 -3.83 -22.90 -13.66
N ALA A 230 -3.01 -23.90 -13.94
CA ALA A 230 -3.38 -25.31 -13.82
C ALA A 230 -2.42 -26.03 -12.89
N HIS A 231 -2.95 -26.90 -12.07
CA HIS A 231 -2.13 -27.78 -11.24
C HIS A 231 -2.20 -29.23 -11.75
N PRO A 232 -1.09 -29.99 -11.66
CA PRO A 232 -1.08 -31.35 -12.10
C PRO A 232 -1.94 -32.23 -11.17
N THR A 233 -2.84 -33.02 -11.73
CA THR A 233 -3.70 -33.97 -11.01
C THR A 233 -3.26 -35.40 -11.20
N GLY A 234 -2.33 -35.66 -12.11
CA GLY A 234 -1.84 -36.99 -12.44
C GLY A 234 -1.25 -37.08 -13.84
N ILE A 235 -1.03 -38.26 -14.30
CA ILE A 235 -0.54 -38.58 -15.66
C ILE A 235 -1.63 -39.33 -16.42
N ASN A 236 -1.94 -38.88 -17.63
CA ASN A 236 -2.84 -39.60 -18.51
C ASN A 236 -2.24 -40.96 -18.89
N ALA A 237 -2.87 -42.03 -18.48
CA ALA A 237 -2.37 -43.39 -18.66
C ALA A 237 -2.16 -43.80 -20.14
N SER A 238 -2.90 -43.16 -21.07
CA SER A 238 -2.84 -43.46 -22.49
C SER A 238 -1.79 -42.67 -23.26
N SER A 239 -1.48 -41.43 -22.83
CA SER A 239 -0.57 -40.51 -23.51
C SER A 239 0.75 -40.29 -22.79
N GLY A 240 0.84 -40.64 -21.52
CA GLY A 240 1.98 -40.31 -20.65
C GLY A 240 2.10 -38.84 -20.29
N ASN A 241 1.16 -37.99 -20.74
CA ASN A 241 1.18 -36.55 -20.49
C ASN A 241 0.55 -36.24 -19.13
N PRO A 242 1.04 -35.20 -18.44
CA PRO A 242 0.40 -34.74 -17.21
C PRO A 242 -1.02 -34.21 -17.49
N VAL A 243 -1.94 -34.57 -16.59
CA VAL A 243 -3.31 -34.06 -16.58
C VAL A 243 -3.35 -32.87 -15.62
N PHE A 244 -3.87 -31.77 -16.12
CA PHE A 244 -4.00 -30.54 -15.34
C PHE A 244 -5.47 -30.21 -15.11
N VAL A 245 -5.76 -29.67 -13.93
CA VAL A 245 -7.04 -29.02 -13.64
C VAL A 245 -6.79 -27.53 -13.48
N GLN A 246 -7.58 -26.73 -14.16
CA GLN A 246 -7.61 -25.29 -13.98
C GLN A 246 -7.92 -24.97 -12.52
N CYS A 247 -7.00 -24.25 -11.83
CA CYS A 247 -7.13 -24.00 -10.41
C CYS A 247 -7.69 -22.61 -10.10
N VAL A 248 -7.11 -21.59 -10.73
CA VAL A 248 -7.35 -20.19 -10.35
C VAL A 248 -7.35 -19.33 -11.60
N LEU A 249 -8.39 -18.50 -11.73
CA LEU A 249 -8.42 -17.39 -12.67
C LEU A 249 -8.29 -16.09 -11.88
N ILE A 250 -7.28 -15.28 -12.22
CA ILE A 250 -7.10 -13.94 -11.69
C ILE A 250 -7.53 -12.95 -12.76
N ASP A 251 -8.66 -12.28 -12.55
CA ASP A 251 -9.16 -11.22 -13.44
C ASP A 251 -8.64 -9.87 -12.93
N ARG A 252 -7.63 -9.32 -13.60
CA ARG A 252 -7.00 -8.05 -13.23
C ARG A 252 -7.86 -6.83 -13.50
N ALA A 253 -8.74 -6.89 -14.49
CA ALA A 253 -9.61 -5.78 -14.82
C ALA A 253 -10.61 -5.51 -13.69
N ASN A 254 -11.16 -6.58 -13.12
CA ASN A 254 -12.12 -6.50 -12.03
C ASN A 254 -11.49 -6.72 -10.64
N LYS A 255 -10.18 -6.96 -10.57
CA LYS A 255 -9.44 -7.29 -9.33
C LYS A 255 -10.04 -8.49 -8.59
N ILE A 256 -10.44 -9.51 -9.32
CA ILE A 256 -11.12 -10.70 -8.82
C ILE A 256 -10.21 -11.91 -8.97
N ILE A 257 -10.10 -12.73 -7.93
CA ILE A 257 -9.61 -14.08 -8.03
C ILE A 257 -10.83 -14.99 -8.12
N THR A 258 -11.04 -15.57 -9.29
CA THR A 258 -12.17 -16.46 -9.55
C THR A 258 -11.70 -17.89 -9.57
N VAL A 259 -12.47 -18.78 -8.96
CA VAL A 259 -12.33 -20.23 -9.12
C VAL A 259 -13.24 -20.65 -10.26
N PRO A 260 -12.88 -21.64 -11.11
CA PRO A 260 -13.73 -22.08 -12.21
C PRO A 260 -15.16 -22.41 -11.79
N ALA A 261 -16.10 -22.31 -12.74
CA ALA A 261 -17.54 -22.39 -12.50
C ALA A 261 -18.03 -23.74 -11.92
N ASP A 262 -17.25 -24.79 -12.01
CA ASP A 262 -17.48 -26.10 -11.40
C ASP A 262 -17.03 -26.20 -9.93
N ALA A 263 -16.37 -25.17 -9.41
CA ALA A 263 -16.01 -25.06 -8.02
C ALA A 263 -17.03 -24.19 -7.27
N LYS A 264 -17.28 -24.52 -6.00
CA LYS A 264 -18.15 -23.74 -5.10
C LYS A 264 -17.69 -22.30 -5.06
N GLU A 265 -18.65 -21.36 -4.93
CA GLU A 265 -18.49 -19.92 -5.06
C GLU A 265 -17.14 -19.39 -4.58
N ALA A 266 -16.43 -18.72 -5.49
CA ALA A 266 -15.16 -18.10 -5.20
C ALA A 266 -15.34 -16.83 -4.39
N GLU A 267 -14.62 -16.69 -3.29
CA GLU A 267 -14.53 -15.41 -2.60
C GLU A 267 -13.82 -14.37 -3.48
N ILE A 268 -14.47 -13.25 -3.70
CA ILE A 268 -13.91 -12.10 -4.41
C ILE A 268 -12.91 -11.41 -3.48
N VAL A 269 -11.65 -11.29 -3.91
CA VAL A 269 -10.60 -10.68 -3.12
C VAL A 269 -9.97 -9.53 -3.90
N ASN A 270 -10.51 -8.35 -3.71
CA ASN A 270 -10.19 -7.14 -4.46
C ASN A 270 -8.71 -6.69 -4.45
N LEU A 271 -7.90 -7.15 -3.51
CA LEU A 271 -6.51 -6.72 -3.35
C LEU A 271 -5.47 -7.77 -3.74
N MET A 272 -5.89 -8.99 -3.99
CA MET A 272 -4.96 -10.11 -4.15
C MET A 272 -4.38 -10.23 -5.52
N ASP A 273 -5.12 -9.82 -6.52
CA ASP A 273 -4.66 -9.82 -7.91
C ASP A 273 -3.42 -8.94 -8.11
N LYS A 274 -3.40 -7.75 -7.51
CA LYS A 274 -2.31 -6.78 -7.66
C LYS A 274 -0.97 -7.28 -7.08
N PHE A 275 -1.03 -8.14 -6.06
CA PHE A 275 0.14 -8.64 -5.33
C PHE A 275 0.39 -10.13 -5.55
N GLY A 276 -0.44 -10.81 -6.32
CA GLY A 276 -0.32 -12.24 -6.62
C GLY A 276 -0.56 -13.15 -5.41
N PHE A 277 -1.51 -12.78 -4.54
CA PHE A 277 -1.93 -13.62 -3.41
C PHE A 277 -3.20 -14.42 -3.74
N VAL A 278 -3.39 -15.53 -3.05
CA VAL A 278 -4.60 -16.36 -3.09
C VAL A 278 -5.11 -16.58 -1.67
N VAL A 279 -6.44 -16.59 -1.50
CA VAL A 279 -7.05 -16.91 -0.20
C VAL A 279 -6.82 -18.37 0.14
N ALA A 280 -6.36 -18.65 1.36
CA ALA A 280 -6.03 -20.01 1.79
C ALA A 280 -7.25 -20.94 1.76
N THR A 281 -8.44 -20.45 2.14
CA THR A 281 -9.69 -21.23 2.06
C THR A 281 -10.05 -21.60 0.63
N SER A 282 -9.99 -20.64 -0.30
CA SER A 282 -10.27 -20.90 -1.71
C SER A 282 -9.26 -21.87 -2.34
N LEU A 283 -7.98 -21.75 -1.95
CA LEU A 283 -6.95 -22.69 -2.39
C LEU A 283 -7.22 -24.11 -1.85
N ALA A 284 -7.55 -24.25 -0.57
CA ALA A 284 -7.86 -25.52 0.06
C ALA A 284 -9.07 -26.21 -0.59
N GLU A 285 -10.15 -25.46 -0.86
CA GLU A 285 -11.32 -25.96 -1.57
C GLU A 285 -10.97 -26.46 -2.96
N LYS A 286 -10.21 -25.67 -3.72
CA LYS A 286 -9.83 -26.04 -5.09
C LYS A 286 -8.95 -27.30 -5.14
N LEU A 287 -8.05 -27.45 -4.18
CA LEU A 287 -7.22 -28.63 -4.04
C LEU A 287 -7.96 -29.82 -3.38
N SER A 288 -9.19 -29.60 -2.90
CA SER A 288 -9.96 -30.59 -2.12
C SER A 288 -9.21 -31.07 -0.88
N LEU A 289 -8.50 -30.16 -0.22
CA LEU A 289 -7.68 -30.43 0.96
C LEU A 289 -8.30 -29.79 2.22
N PRO A 290 -8.12 -30.42 3.40
CA PRO A 290 -8.53 -29.81 4.66
C PRO A 290 -7.70 -28.57 4.95
N ILE A 291 -8.31 -27.61 5.67
CA ILE A 291 -7.64 -26.40 6.13
C ILE A 291 -7.78 -26.26 7.64
N SER A 292 -6.71 -25.85 8.30
CA SER A 292 -6.69 -25.56 9.73
C SER A 292 -5.87 -24.31 10.03
N TRP A 293 -6.17 -23.67 11.16
CA TRP A 293 -5.46 -22.50 11.66
C TRP A 293 -4.92 -22.76 13.07
N ASN A 294 -3.63 -22.51 13.27
CA ASN A 294 -3.00 -22.50 14.59
C ASN A 294 -2.64 -21.07 14.97
N GLY A 295 -3.43 -20.48 15.87
CA GLY A 295 -3.27 -19.08 16.28
C GLY A 295 -1.99 -18.82 17.07
N THR A 296 -1.53 -19.78 17.89
CA THR A 296 -0.29 -19.65 18.68
C THR A 296 0.96 -19.63 17.79
N LEU A 297 1.01 -20.50 16.80
CA LEU A 297 2.10 -20.60 15.84
C LEU A 297 1.90 -19.66 14.64
N ARG A 298 0.74 -18.99 14.56
CA ARG A 298 0.33 -18.16 13.41
C ARG A 298 0.52 -18.90 12.08
N THR A 299 0.00 -20.11 12.00
CA THR A 299 0.18 -21.01 10.85
C THR A 299 -1.16 -21.42 10.29
N VAL A 300 -1.35 -21.27 8.99
CA VAL A 300 -2.42 -21.89 8.22
C VAL A 300 -1.88 -23.15 7.55
N THR A 301 -2.58 -24.28 7.71
CA THR A 301 -2.19 -25.56 7.10
C THR A 301 -3.27 -26.00 6.13
N ILE A 302 -2.86 -26.42 4.93
CA ILE A 302 -3.69 -26.96 3.85
C ILE A 302 -3.12 -28.35 3.47
N GLY A 303 -3.87 -29.39 3.78
CA GLY A 303 -3.46 -30.79 3.54
C GLY A 303 -2.81 -31.47 4.71
#